data_acdc2be1ad8d8c46f64eff61c04216af
#
_entry.id   acdc2be1ad8d8c46f64eff61c04216af
#
_cell.length_a   1.000
_cell.length_b   1.000
_cell.length_c   1.000
_cell.angle_alpha   90.00
_cell.angle_beta   90.00
_cell.angle_gamma   90.00
#
_symmetry.space_group_name_H-M   'P 1'
#
loop_
_entity.id
_entity.type
_entity.pdbx_description
1 polymer ?
#
loop_
_entity_poly.entity_id
_entity_poly.type
_entity_poly.pdbx_seq_one_letter_code
_entity_poly.pdbx_strand_id
1 'polypeptide(L)'
;MKIINWCSVCDYEMVNGLYVLKNDVWIEFEHNNTKFRIKVDKGGLTDGLSVPRIFQWYLPAWNDSNVLYNTAGICHDGAYGSELLAKDIADELFYQGLVMAGISKSKAKVAKYAVQYLAGLHYGREHDDFGISEYVSVEPV
;
A
#
# COMPACT_ATOMS: atom_id res chain seq x y z
N MET A 1 -3.92 -3.02 -15.93
CA MET A 1 -2.92 -2.41 -15.03
C MET A 1 -1.67 -3.28 -14.95
N LYS A 2 -0.51 -2.66 -14.88
CA LYS A 2 0.76 -3.37 -14.79
C LYS A 2 1.74 -2.58 -13.93
N ILE A 3 2.33 -3.21 -12.92
CA ILE A 3 3.43 -2.64 -12.15
C ILE A 3 4.71 -2.70 -13.00
N ILE A 4 5.44 -1.58 -13.07
CA ILE A 4 6.64 -1.43 -13.89
C ILE A 4 7.90 -1.47 -13.03
N ASN A 5 7.89 -0.72 -11.93
CA ASN A 5 9.06 -0.58 -11.06
C ASN A 5 8.63 -0.16 -9.65
N TRP A 6 9.53 -0.27 -8.69
CA TRP A 6 9.29 0.13 -7.30
C TRP A 6 10.61 0.48 -6.61
N CYS A 7 10.52 1.13 -5.45
CA CYS A 7 11.70 1.51 -4.68
C CYS A 7 12.51 0.29 -4.22
N SER A 8 13.82 0.48 -4.11
CA SER A 8 14.74 -0.58 -3.67
C SER A 8 14.80 -0.74 -2.16
N VAL A 9 14.33 0.25 -1.41
CA VAL A 9 14.42 0.32 0.06
C VAL A 9 13.08 0.74 0.64
N CYS A 10 12.67 0.06 1.71
CA CYS A 10 11.54 0.45 2.55
C CYS A 10 12.04 0.35 4.00
N ASP A 11 12.65 1.42 4.48
CA ASP A 11 13.21 1.50 5.82
C ASP A 11 12.27 2.27 6.76
N TYR A 12 12.29 1.94 8.04
CA TYR A 12 11.36 2.46 9.01
C TYR A 12 11.95 2.59 10.39
N GLU A 13 11.29 3.38 11.23
CA GLU A 13 11.50 3.48 12.66
C GLU A 13 10.18 3.19 13.37
N MET A 14 10.22 2.41 14.46
CA MET A 14 9.02 2.16 15.26
C MET A 14 8.82 3.29 16.27
N VAL A 15 7.65 3.93 16.22
CA VAL A 15 7.26 4.98 17.16
C VAL A 15 5.83 4.72 17.62
N ASN A 16 5.66 4.45 18.92
CA ASN A 16 4.34 4.19 19.53
C ASN A 16 3.54 3.07 18.80
N GLY A 17 4.23 2.02 18.37
CA GLY A 17 3.61 0.88 17.68
C GLY A 17 3.31 1.11 16.20
N LEU A 18 3.69 2.27 15.65
CA LEU A 18 3.53 2.58 14.24
C LEU A 18 4.87 2.56 13.52
N TYR A 19 4.84 2.24 12.23
CA TYR A 19 6.00 2.34 11.34
C TYR A 19 6.09 3.75 10.78
N VAL A 20 7.20 4.44 11.02
CA VAL A 20 7.51 5.75 10.44
C VAL A 20 8.53 5.57 9.35
N LEU A 21 8.21 5.97 8.12
CA LEU A 21 9.09 5.78 6.98
C LEU A 21 10.36 6.64 7.12
N LYS A 22 11.52 6.02 6.90
CA LYS A 22 12.83 6.69 6.90
C LYS A 22 13.29 7.08 5.49
N ASN A 23 12.58 6.63 4.46
CA ASN A 23 12.82 6.99 3.06
C ASN A 23 11.50 7.06 2.31
N ASP A 24 11.51 7.73 1.16
CA ASP A 24 10.36 7.71 0.26
C ASP A 24 10.15 6.29 -0.28
N VAL A 25 8.90 5.86 -0.34
CA VAL A 25 8.54 4.59 -0.97
C VAL A 25 7.60 4.86 -2.13
N TRP A 26 7.69 4.07 -3.20
CA TRP A 26 6.92 4.35 -4.40
C TRP A 26 6.76 3.10 -5.26
N ILE A 27 5.70 3.11 -6.07
CA ILE A 27 5.43 2.13 -7.12
C ILE A 27 5.09 2.88 -8.40
N GLU A 28 5.73 2.48 -9.49
CA GLU A 28 5.37 2.92 -10.84
C GLU A 28 4.51 1.86 -11.50
N PHE A 29 3.41 2.28 -12.08
CA PHE A 29 2.46 1.39 -12.74
C PHE A 29 1.87 2.04 -13.99
N GLU A 30 1.40 1.20 -14.90
CA GLU A 30 0.71 1.61 -16.12
C GLU A 30 -0.77 1.26 -16.01
N HIS A 31 -1.61 2.23 -16.31
CA HIS A 31 -3.06 2.07 -16.37
C HIS A 31 -3.62 2.89 -17.53
N ASN A 32 -4.40 2.23 -18.39
CA ASN A 32 -4.95 2.85 -19.60
C ASN A 32 -3.87 3.55 -20.46
N ASN A 33 -2.75 2.87 -20.71
CA ASN A 33 -1.61 3.34 -21.50
C ASN A 33 -0.91 4.58 -20.95
N THR A 34 -1.19 4.95 -19.71
CA THR A 34 -0.51 6.05 -19.02
C THR A 34 0.26 5.49 -17.84
N LYS A 35 1.50 5.96 -17.67
CA LYS A 35 2.38 5.57 -16.56
C LYS A 35 2.26 6.58 -15.44
N PHE A 36 2.08 6.06 -14.23
CA PHE A 36 1.97 6.84 -13.00
C PHE A 36 2.95 6.34 -11.96
N ARG A 37 3.27 7.22 -11.02
CA ARG A 37 3.97 6.86 -9.79
C ARG A 37 3.10 7.26 -8.61
N ILE A 38 2.78 6.31 -7.73
CA ILE A 38 2.30 6.61 -6.39
C ILE A 38 3.50 6.61 -5.45
N LYS A 39 3.63 7.66 -4.64
CA LYS A 39 4.74 7.83 -3.71
C LYS A 39 4.21 8.23 -2.34
N VAL A 40 4.79 7.65 -1.30
CA VAL A 40 4.62 8.08 0.08
C VAL A 40 5.96 8.58 0.59
N ASP A 41 6.01 9.85 0.96
CA ASP A 41 7.24 10.51 1.36
C ASP A 41 7.73 10.02 2.73
N LYS A 42 9.03 10.14 2.95
CA LYS A 42 9.67 9.99 4.25
C LYS A 42 8.86 10.72 5.34
N GLY A 43 8.68 10.07 6.46
CA GLY A 43 7.88 10.60 7.58
C GLY A 43 6.45 10.08 7.62
N GLY A 44 5.96 9.46 6.55
CA GLY A 44 4.64 8.86 6.54
C GLY A 44 4.49 7.78 7.61
N LEU A 45 3.31 7.75 8.24
CA LEU A 45 2.99 6.81 9.32
C LEU A 45 2.06 5.73 8.81
N THR A 46 2.34 4.47 9.16
CA THR A 46 1.47 3.34 8.80
C THR A 46 1.50 2.27 9.89
N ASP A 47 0.43 1.52 10.01
CA ASP A 47 0.36 0.33 10.85
C ASP A 47 0.68 -0.96 10.09
N GLY A 48 1.10 -0.85 8.84
CA GLY A 48 1.47 -1.94 7.97
C GLY A 48 0.34 -2.33 7.01
N LEU A 49 0.36 -3.58 6.55
CA LEU A 49 -0.61 -4.07 5.58
C LEU A 49 -2.04 -4.00 6.13
N SER A 50 -2.96 -3.38 5.38
CA SER A 50 -4.36 -3.18 5.77
C SER A 50 -5.19 -4.47 5.63
N VAL A 51 -4.79 -5.51 6.34
CA VAL A 51 -5.52 -6.77 6.42
C VAL A 51 -6.15 -6.88 7.80
N PRO A 52 -7.45 -7.25 7.90
CA PRO A 52 -8.08 -7.46 9.20
C PRO A 52 -7.23 -8.37 10.10
N ARG A 53 -7.18 -8.04 11.38
CA ARG A 53 -6.29 -8.71 12.34
C ARG A 53 -6.44 -10.23 12.35
N ILE A 54 -7.65 -10.72 12.11
CA ILE A 54 -7.94 -12.15 12.04
C ILE A 54 -7.19 -12.88 10.92
N PHE A 55 -6.76 -12.15 9.86
CA PHE A 55 -6.03 -12.71 8.73
C PHE A 55 -4.53 -12.46 8.80
N GLN A 56 -4.01 -11.77 9.84
CA GLN A 56 -2.58 -11.43 9.92
C GLN A 56 -1.68 -12.64 10.16
N TRP A 57 -2.22 -13.75 10.65
CA TRP A 57 -1.49 -15.01 10.71
C TRP A 57 -1.24 -15.60 9.32
N TYR A 58 -2.09 -15.25 8.36
CA TYR A 58 -2.04 -15.70 6.97
C TYR A 58 -1.20 -14.74 6.11
N LEU A 59 -1.36 -13.44 6.35
CA LEU A 59 -0.61 -12.36 5.71
C LEU A 59 -0.18 -11.36 6.79
N PRO A 60 1.09 -11.38 7.23
CA PRO A 60 1.56 -10.47 8.27
C PRO A 60 1.46 -9.02 7.81
N ALA A 61 1.29 -8.10 8.77
CA ALA A 61 1.20 -6.67 8.49
C ALA A 61 2.51 -6.11 7.92
N TRP A 62 3.64 -6.74 8.22
CA TRP A 62 4.96 -6.28 7.79
C TRP A 62 5.91 -7.46 7.59
N ASN A 63 6.79 -7.35 6.59
CA ASN A 63 7.83 -8.34 6.33
C ASN A 63 9.15 -7.61 6.03
N ASP A 64 10.08 -7.58 6.99
CA ASP A 64 11.35 -6.84 6.89
C ASP A 64 12.22 -7.25 5.70
N SER A 65 12.07 -8.46 5.21
CA SER A 65 12.87 -8.95 4.09
C SER A 65 12.22 -8.70 2.72
N ASN A 66 11.04 -8.07 2.68
CA ASN A 66 10.29 -7.92 1.43
C ASN A 66 9.84 -6.48 1.21
N VAL A 67 10.66 -5.73 0.48
CA VAL A 67 10.43 -4.30 0.19
C VAL A 67 9.11 -4.08 -0.52
N LEU A 68 8.83 -4.84 -1.58
CA LEU A 68 7.60 -4.64 -2.37
C LEU A 68 6.35 -4.99 -1.58
N TYR A 69 6.40 -6.03 -0.74
CA TYR A 69 5.29 -6.39 0.13
C TYR A 69 4.89 -5.21 1.03
N ASN A 70 5.86 -4.64 1.71
CA ASN A 70 5.62 -3.50 2.61
C ASN A 70 5.19 -2.26 1.83
N THR A 71 5.84 -1.97 0.71
CA THR A 71 5.53 -0.82 -0.15
C THR A 71 4.11 -0.91 -0.70
N ALA A 72 3.67 -2.11 -1.10
CA ALA A 72 2.30 -2.30 -1.58
C ALA A 72 1.26 -1.95 -0.50
N GLY A 73 1.50 -2.38 0.74
CA GLY A 73 0.63 -2.03 1.87
C GLY A 73 0.61 -0.54 2.17
N ILE A 74 1.78 0.09 2.20
CA ILE A 74 1.92 1.53 2.46
C ILE A 74 1.25 2.36 1.37
N CYS A 75 1.48 2.03 0.10
CA CYS A 75 0.85 2.73 -1.02
C CYS A 75 -0.66 2.55 -1.04
N HIS A 76 -1.15 1.37 -0.65
CA HIS A 76 -2.58 1.13 -0.51
C HIS A 76 -3.20 2.02 0.57
N ASP A 77 -2.60 2.09 1.75
CA ASP A 77 -3.05 2.97 2.83
C ASP A 77 -3.01 4.43 2.39
N GLY A 78 -1.94 4.83 1.72
CA GLY A 78 -1.80 6.18 1.17
C GLY A 78 -2.86 6.50 0.13
N ALA A 79 -3.16 5.57 -0.76
CA ALA A 79 -4.21 5.74 -1.75
C ALA A 79 -5.59 5.88 -1.10
N TYR A 80 -5.87 5.07 -0.09
CA TYR A 80 -7.14 5.14 0.64
C TYR A 80 -7.29 6.44 1.42
N GLY A 81 -6.27 6.84 2.16
CA GLY A 81 -6.32 8.08 2.96
C GLY A 81 -6.37 9.34 2.12
N SER A 82 -5.71 9.35 0.97
CA SER A 82 -5.61 10.53 0.11
C SER A 82 -6.71 10.65 -0.94
N GLU A 83 -7.35 9.55 -1.30
CA GLU A 83 -8.30 9.47 -2.43
C GLU A 83 -7.70 9.84 -3.80
N LEU A 84 -6.36 9.85 -3.91
CA LEU A 84 -5.68 10.20 -5.16
C LEU A 84 -5.78 9.11 -6.22
N LEU A 85 -6.10 7.88 -5.83
CA LEU A 85 -6.47 6.79 -6.75
C LEU A 85 -7.88 6.33 -6.42
N ALA A 86 -8.64 5.99 -7.44
CA ALA A 86 -9.93 5.33 -7.24
C ALA A 86 -9.74 4.03 -6.46
N LYS A 87 -10.71 3.68 -5.62
CA LYS A 87 -10.64 2.52 -4.74
C LYS A 87 -10.31 1.23 -5.49
N ASP A 88 -10.96 0.97 -6.62
CA ASP A 88 -10.73 -0.22 -7.43
C ASP A 88 -9.31 -0.29 -8.00
N ILE A 89 -8.74 0.85 -8.39
CA ILE A 89 -7.36 0.95 -8.87
C ILE A 89 -6.39 0.69 -7.71
N ALA A 90 -6.64 1.28 -6.55
CA ALA A 90 -5.82 1.07 -5.35
C ALA A 90 -5.80 -0.41 -4.93
N ASP A 91 -6.96 -1.06 -4.94
CA ASP A 91 -7.09 -2.48 -4.57
C ASP A 91 -6.41 -3.40 -5.58
N GLU A 92 -6.51 -3.09 -6.87
CA GLU A 92 -5.83 -3.87 -7.92
C GLU A 92 -4.30 -3.70 -7.84
N LEU A 93 -3.84 -2.48 -7.59
CA LEU A 93 -2.41 -2.21 -7.40
C LEU A 93 -1.86 -3.00 -6.21
N PHE A 94 -2.60 -3.04 -5.12
CA PHE A 94 -2.28 -3.81 -3.93
C PHE A 94 -2.16 -5.31 -4.26
N TYR A 95 -3.16 -5.87 -4.93
CA TYR A 95 -3.16 -7.28 -5.36
C TYR A 95 -1.94 -7.61 -6.22
N GLN A 96 -1.69 -6.83 -7.26
CA GLN A 96 -0.54 -7.06 -8.15
C GLN A 96 0.78 -6.90 -7.42
N GLY A 97 0.89 -5.92 -6.52
CA GLY A 97 2.07 -5.74 -5.71
C GLY A 97 2.37 -6.95 -4.83
N LEU A 98 1.37 -7.54 -4.21
CA LEU A 98 1.53 -8.76 -3.41
C LEU A 98 1.98 -9.95 -4.27
N VAL A 99 1.38 -10.14 -5.43
CA VAL A 99 1.78 -11.24 -6.34
C VAL A 99 3.22 -11.07 -6.80
N MET A 100 3.62 -9.87 -7.18
CA MET A 100 5.01 -9.59 -7.59
C MET A 100 5.99 -9.67 -6.42
N ALA A 101 5.53 -9.45 -5.20
CA ALA A 101 6.33 -9.64 -3.99
C ALA A 101 6.51 -11.12 -3.60
N GLY A 102 5.93 -12.04 -4.35
CA GLY A 102 6.08 -13.48 -4.14
C GLY A 102 4.93 -14.14 -3.37
N ILE A 103 3.87 -13.41 -3.09
CA ILE A 103 2.68 -13.97 -2.44
C ILE A 103 1.88 -14.76 -3.48
N SER A 104 1.40 -15.95 -3.10
CA SER A 104 0.60 -16.76 -4.01
C SER A 104 -0.66 -16.00 -4.45
N LYS A 105 -1.12 -16.27 -5.66
CA LYS A 105 -2.32 -15.61 -6.19
C LYS A 105 -3.55 -15.84 -5.31
N SER A 106 -3.69 -17.02 -4.71
CA SER A 106 -4.80 -17.32 -3.82
C SER A 106 -4.76 -16.47 -2.56
N LYS A 107 -3.59 -16.33 -1.93
CA LYS A 107 -3.41 -15.45 -0.75
C LYS A 107 -3.63 -13.99 -1.10
N ALA A 108 -3.07 -13.54 -2.22
CA ALA A 108 -3.23 -12.17 -2.68
C ALA A 108 -4.71 -11.84 -2.97
N LYS A 109 -5.46 -12.79 -3.52
CA LYS A 109 -6.92 -12.63 -3.72
C LYS A 109 -7.68 -12.50 -2.40
N VAL A 110 -7.31 -13.30 -1.40
CA VAL A 110 -7.92 -13.17 -0.05
C VAL A 110 -7.66 -11.78 0.51
N ALA A 111 -6.42 -11.27 0.40
CA ALA A 111 -6.09 -9.92 0.83
C ALA A 111 -6.89 -8.87 0.06
N LYS A 112 -7.01 -9.02 -1.26
CA LYS A 112 -7.82 -8.11 -2.09
C LYS A 112 -9.28 -8.09 -1.66
N TYR A 113 -9.89 -9.25 -1.45
CA TYR A 113 -11.27 -9.31 -0.93
C TYR A 113 -11.39 -8.67 0.44
N ALA A 114 -10.43 -8.89 1.32
CA ALA A 114 -10.44 -8.27 2.65
C ALA A 114 -10.47 -6.74 2.57
N VAL A 115 -9.62 -6.14 1.73
CA VAL A 115 -9.61 -4.68 1.57
C VAL A 115 -10.85 -4.17 0.84
N GLN A 116 -11.38 -4.91 -0.13
CA GLN A 116 -12.58 -4.52 -0.85
C GLN A 116 -13.84 -4.51 0.01
N TYR A 117 -14.03 -5.53 0.84
CA TYR A 117 -15.28 -5.74 1.56
C TYR A 117 -15.21 -5.37 3.04
N LEU A 118 -14.04 -5.44 3.67
CA LEU A 118 -13.88 -5.17 5.10
C LEU A 118 -13.19 -3.84 5.37
N ALA A 119 -12.19 -3.48 4.57
CA ALA A 119 -11.47 -2.21 4.70
C ALA A 119 -12.03 -1.11 3.79
N GLY A 120 -12.92 -1.44 2.86
CA GLY A 120 -13.52 -0.48 1.93
C GLY A 120 -14.30 0.64 2.62
N LEU A 121 -14.79 0.42 3.83
CA LEU A 121 -15.43 1.43 4.65
C LEU A 121 -14.45 2.50 5.15
N HIS A 122 -13.14 2.23 5.07
CA HIS A 122 -12.07 3.14 5.47
C HIS A 122 -11.47 3.90 4.29
N TYR A 123 -12.06 3.79 3.10
CA TYR A 123 -11.63 4.59 1.96
C TYR A 123 -12.08 6.03 2.15
N GLY A 124 -11.13 6.95 2.07
CA GLY A 124 -11.40 8.38 2.10
C GLY A 124 -10.64 9.13 3.19
N ARG A 125 -10.53 10.46 3.01
CA ARG A 125 -9.78 11.34 3.91
C ARG A 125 -10.34 11.41 5.32
N GLU A 126 -11.63 11.17 5.48
CA GLU A 126 -12.30 11.13 6.78
C GLU A 126 -11.83 9.94 7.65
N HIS A 127 -11.19 8.93 7.03
CA HIS A 127 -10.65 7.75 7.70
C HIS A 127 -9.12 7.74 7.72
N ASP A 128 -8.48 8.87 7.44
CA ASP A 128 -7.02 9.04 7.44
C ASP A 128 -6.52 9.28 8.87
N ASP A 129 -6.63 8.25 9.71
CA ASP A 129 -6.36 8.34 11.15
C ASP A 129 -4.92 8.72 11.49
N PHE A 130 -3.96 8.42 10.60
CA PHE A 130 -2.54 8.69 10.82
C PHE A 130 -2.01 9.85 10.00
N GLY A 131 -2.87 10.55 9.25
CA GLY A 131 -2.47 11.68 8.43
C GLY A 131 -1.57 11.31 7.25
N ILE A 132 -1.60 10.06 6.80
CA ILE A 132 -0.75 9.58 5.69
C ILE A 132 -1.01 10.36 4.39
N SER A 133 -2.21 10.90 4.20
CA SER A 133 -2.57 11.68 3.02
C SER A 133 -1.66 12.88 2.77
N GLU A 134 -1.08 13.46 3.81
CA GLU A 134 -0.15 14.59 3.71
C GLU A 134 1.18 14.20 3.03
N TYR A 135 1.49 12.91 2.97
CA TYR A 135 2.75 12.38 2.45
C TYR A 135 2.60 11.74 1.08
N VAL A 136 1.37 11.65 0.54
CA VAL A 136 1.08 10.87 -0.68
C VAL A 136 1.01 11.78 -1.89
N SER A 137 1.61 11.32 -3.00
CA SER A 137 1.45 11.93 -4.31
C SER A 137 1.20 10.85 -5.37
N VAL A 138 0.44 11.19 -6.39
CA VAL A 138 0.26 10.38 -7.60
C VAL A 138 0.52 11.29 -8.79
N GLU A 139 1.52 10.95 -9.58
CA GLU A 139 1.96 11.79 -10.70
C GLU A 139 2.19 10.94 -11.96
N PRO A 140 1.96 11.51 -13.15
CA PRO A 140 2.41 10.88 -14.40
C PRO A 140 3.95 10.78 -14.43
N VAL A 141 4.42 9.73 -15.03
CA VAL A 141 5.87 9.48 -15.17
C VAL A 141 6.31 9.66 -16.61
#